data_856b4368e9369c90b128a68b90675d7b
#
_entry.id   856b4368e9369c90b128a68b90675d7b
#
_cell.length_a   1.000
_cell.length_b   1.000
_cell.length_c   1.000
_cell.angle_alpha   90.00
_cell.angle_beta   90.00
_cell.angle_gamma   90.00
#
_symmetry.space_group_name_H-M   'P 1'
#
loop_
_entity.id
_entity.type
_entity.pdbx_description
1 polymer ?
#
loop_
_entity_poly.entity_id
_entity_poly.type
_entity_poly.pdbx_seq_one_letter_code
_entity_poly.pdbx_strand_id
1 'polypeptide(L)'
;MPGTNSSTGANNGSSKRASPDSSSDAAAGTAASGGGLGSGEQAVSKRPKISSSEGSPIKEEGWATALSGETTKPYFGRLQAFLDKQYASKVIYPPRDKLFNAFDSCPLSNVKVVILGQDPYHQPGQAHGLAFSVMKGVMQPPSLRNMVKEAVSCCGITPTKSGNLDSWCSQGVLLLNTVLSVERSKANSHKNQGWEKFTDAVVRELNKGDRRLVFLLWGKPSQ
;
A
#
# COMPACT_ATOMS: atom_id res chain seq x y z
N MET A 1 -38.83 -40.02 24.94
CA MET A 1 -38.48 -41.43 25.03
C MET A 1 -37.58 -41.77 23.87
N PRO A 2 -36.53 -42.51 24.13
CA PRO A 2 -35.14 -42.20 23.81
C PRO A 2 -34.50 -43.30 22.92
N GLY A 3 -33.25 -43.07 22.58
CA GLY A 3 -32.35 -44.09 22.05
C GLY A 3 -31.09 -43.40 21.52
N THR A 4 -30.08 -43.18 22.27
CA THR A 4 -28.91 -43.96 22.77
C THR A 4 -28.17 -44.74 21.68
N ASN A 5 -26.93 -44.45 21.44
CA ASN A 5 -25.65 -45.11 21.76
C ASN A 5 -24.62 -44.80 20.69
N SER A 6 -23.48 -44.22 21.04
CA SER A 6 -22.16 -44.70 21.48
C SER A 6 -21.50 -45.57 20.40
N SER A 7 -20.28 -45.39 19.99
CA SER A 7 -19.02 -45.51 20.68
C SER A 7 -17.83 -45.44 19.71
N THR A 8 -16.79 -44.77 20.11
CA THR A 8 -15.39 -45.21 20.27
C THR A 8 -14.57 -45.68 19.05
N GLY A 9 -13.36 -45.14 18.95
CA GLY A 9 -12.26 -45.74 18.25
C GLY A 9 -11.06 -44.79 18.11
N ALA A 10 -10.22 -44.79 19.13
CA ALA A 10 -8.87 -44.24 19.09
C ALA A 10 -7.93 -45.14 18.25
N ASN A 11 -6.91 -44.58 17.62
CA ASN A 11 -5.52 -45.07 17.75
C ASN A 11 -4.55 -44.18 16.96
N ASN A 12 -3.65 -43.61 17.60
CA ASN A 12 -2.19 -43.71 17.75
C ASN A 12 -1.41 -44.20 16.53
N GLY A 13 -0.38 -43.41 16.16
CA GLY A 13 0.67 -43.82 15.23
C GLY A 13 1.79 -42.78 15.12
N SER A 14 2.58 -42.68 16.19
CA SER A 14 3.88 -42.01 16.24
C SER A 14 4.88 -42.76 15.36
N SER A 15 5.69 -42.06 14.55
CA SER A 15 7.01 -42.55 14.15
C SER A 15 7.98 -41.41 13.87
N LYS A 16 8.96 -41.35 14.75
CA LYS A 16 10.27 -40.66 14.61
C LYS A 16 11.17 -41.45 13.68
N ARG A 17 12.03 -40.77 12.93
CA ARG A 17 13.47 -41.05 12.67
C ARG A 17 13.97 -40.00 11.70
N ALA A 18 14.91 -39.21 12.06
CA ALA A 18 16.35 -39.30 12.32
C ALA A 18 17.19 -39.05 11.04
N SER A 19 17.99 -38.02 11.13
CA SER A 19 19.09 -37.66 10.21
C SER A 19 20.19 -38.72 10.23
N PRO A 20 21.13 -38.71 9.27
CA PRO A 20 22.49 -38.58 9.71
C PRO A 20 23.37 -37.59 8.94
N ASP A 21 24.32 -37.11 9.67
CA ASP A 21 25.57 -36.44 9.38
C ASP A 21 26.50 -37.21 8.43
N SER A 22 27.42 -36.45 7.83
CA SER A 22 28.89 -36.62 7.79
C SER A 22 29.44 -35.97 6.54
N SER A 23 30.25 -34.95 6.66
CA SER A 23 31.67 -34.81 6.98
C SER A 23 32.61 -34.96 5.76
N SER A 24 33.51 -33.94 5.67
CA SER A 24 34.94 -33.92 5.31
C SER A 24 35.28 -33.95 3.80
N ASP A 25 36.24 -33.25 3.24
CA ASP A 25 37.58 -32.81 3.67
C ASP A 25 38.13 -31.77 2.70
N ALA A 26 38.83 -30.85 3.15
CA ALA A 26 40.14 -30.27 3.06
C ALA A 26 41.03 -30.50 1.81
N ALA A 27 41.64 -29.40 1.34
CA ALA A 27 43.05 -29.19 0.97
C ALA A 27 43.19 -27.81 0.32
N ALA A 28 43.87 -26.87 0.86
CA ALA A 28 45.23 -26.46 1.03
C ALA A 28 45.98 -26.17 -0.29
N GLY A 29 46.47 -24.93 -0.42
CA GLY A 29 47.38 -24.53 -1.50
C GLY A 29 47.70 -23.03 -1.45
N THR A 30 48.60 -22.63 -0.61
CA THR A 30 49.77 -21.73 -0.59
C THR A 30 49.86 -20.60 -1.61
N ALA A 31 49.92 -19.41 -1.12
CA ALA A 31 50.94 -18.34 -1.02
C ALA A 31 51.45 -17.68 -2.32
N ALA A 32 51.35 -16.34 -2.38
CA ALA A 32 52.50 -15.41 -2.34
C ALA A 32 52.01 -13.95 -2.57
N SER A 33 52.32 -13.13 -1.61
CA SER A 33 52.92 -11.79 -1.56
C SER A 33 52.75 -10.82 -2.72
N GLY A 34 52.34 -9.59 -2.34
CA GLY A 34 52.57 -8.38 -3.14
C GLY A 34 51.81 -7.20 -2.56
N GLY A 35 52.50 -6.32 -1.88
CA GLY A 35 52.01 -5.14 -1.18
C GLY A 35 51.46 -4.06 -2.10
N GLY A 36 50.57 -3.22 -1.54
CA GLY A 36 50.05 -2.01 -2.14
C GLY A 36 49.12 -1.30 -1.17
N LEU A 37 49.68 -0.43 -0.35
CA LEU A 37 48.92 0.57 0.41
C LEU A 37 48.18 1.48 -0.58
N GLY A 38 46.90 1.38 -0.60
CA GLY A 38 46.02 2.31 -1.27
C GLY A 38 44.87 2.62 -0.35
N SER A 39 44.93 3.74 0.33
CA SER A 39 43.83 4.34 1.08
C SER A 39 42.65 4.64 0.13
N GLY A 40 41.75 3.68 0.07
CA GLY A 40 40.46 3.81 -0.63
C GLY A 40 39.42 4.31 0.35
N GLU A 41 39.19 5.59 0.32
CA GLU A 41 38.00 6.24 0.86
C GLU A 41 36.75 5.48 0.38
N GLN A 42 36.05 4.85 1.31
CA GLN A 42 34.76 4.25 1.05
C GLN A 42 33.83 5.37 0.62
N ALA A 43 33.48 5.39 -0.65
CA ALA A 43 32.43 6.23 -1.20
C ALA A 43 31.12 5.88 -0.48
N VAL A 44 30.76 6.68 0.51
CA VAL A 44 29.43 6.75 1.09
C VAL A 44 28.48 7.01 -0.07
N SER A 45 27.73 5.99 -0.44
CA SER A 45 26.65 6.08 -1.42
C SER A 45 25.74 7.25 -1.03
N LYS A 46 25.88 8.35 -1.75
CA LYS A 46 25.05 9.54 -1.61
C LYS A 46 23.62 9.13 -1.92
N ARG A 47 22.76 9.03 -0.88
CA ARG A 47 21.32 8.96 -1.02
C ARG A 47 20.87 10.03 -2.02
N PRO A 48 19.95 9.73 -2.93
CA PRO A 48 19.34 10.78 -3.73
C PRO A 48 18.60 11.72 -2.77
N LYS A 49 19.16 12.91 -2.55
CA LYS A 49 18.41 14.05 -2.04
C LYS A 49 17.37 14.34 -3.10
N ILE A 50 16.09 14.13 -2.81
CA ILE A 50 15.03 14.73 -3.61
C ILE A 50 15.23 16.24 -3.44
N SER A 51 15.78 16.87 -4.45
CA SER A 51 16.00 18.32 -4.47
C SER A 51 14.61 18.97 -4.43
N SER A 52 14.47 20.02 -3.66
CA SER A 52 13.27 20.82 -3.51
C SER A 52 12.84 21.57 -4.80
N SER A 53 13.35 21.19 -5.95
CA SER A 53 13.11 21.78 -7.27
C SER A 53 12.69 20.80 -8.36
N GLU A 54 12.56 19.50 -8.06
CA GLU A 54 12.07 18.51 -9.03
C GLU A 54 10.63 18.13 -8.68
N GLY A 55 9.70 18.63 -9.47
CA GLY A 55 8.35 18.21 -9.78
C GLY A 55 7.44 17.67 -8.64
N SER A 56 6.16 17.88 -8.80
CA SER A 56 5.11 17.28 -7.98
C SER A 56 5.36 15.78 -7.76
N PRO A 57 5.15 15.24 -6.57
CA PRO A 57 5.21 13.80 -6.32
C PRO A 57 4.10 13.01 -7.06
N ILE A 58 3.14 13.71 -7.64
CA ILE A 58 2.04 13.20 -8.45
C ILE A 58 2.42 13.36 -9.92
N LYS A 59 2.29 12.30 -10.70
CA LYS A 59 2.70 12.25 -12.11
C LYS A 59 1.62 12.75 -13.06
N GLU A 60 0.34 12.57 -12.70
CA GLU A 60 -0.78 13.07 -13.50
C GLU A 60 -0.83 14.59 -13.45
N GLU A 61 -0.75 15.25 -14.61
CA GLU A 61 -0.56 16.69 -14.74
C GLU A 61 -1.70 17.54 -14.15
N GLY A 62 -2.94 17.09 -14.30
CA GLY A 62 -4.12 17.78 -13.75
C GLY A 62 -4.05 17.86 -12.23
N TRP A 63 -3.79 16.75 -11.57
CA TRP A 63 -3.61 16.70 -10.13
C TRP A 63 -2.35 17.43 -9.67
N ALA A 64 -1.23 17.27 -10.38
CA ALA A 64 0.02 17.96 -10.06
C ALA A 64 -0.16 19.47 -10.06
N THR A 65 -0.86 20.00 -11.07
CA THR A 65 -1.19 21.41 -11.19
C THR A 65 -2.15 21.87 -10.10
N ALA A 66 -3.25 21.17 -9.92
CA ALA A 66 -4.30 21.51 -8.95
C ALA A 66 -3.80 21.52 -7.51
N LEU A 67 -2.88 20.61 -7.16
CA LEU A 67 -2.35 20.47 -5.82
C LEU A 67 -0.96 21.12 -5.63
N SER A 68 -0.45 21.85 -6.61
CA SER A 68 0.88 22.48 -6.56
C SER A 68 1.04 23.43 -5.35
N GLY A 69 0.01 24.23 -5.07
CA GLY A 69 0.00 25.10 -3.89
C GLY A 69 -0.10 24.35 -2.56
N GLU A 70 -0.56 23.09 -2.57
CA GLU A 70 -0.66 22.29 -1.35
C GLU A 70 0.66 21.58 -1.04
N THR A 71 1.34 21.07 -2.06
CA THR A 71 2.61 20.35 -1.91
C THR A 71 3.78 21.23 -1.48
N THR A 72 3.65 22.56 -1.63
CA THR A 72 4.65 23.54 -1.18
C THR A 72 4.45 24.00 0.27
N LYS A 73 3.34 23.65 0.93
CA LYS A 73 3.06 24.07 2.30
C LYS A 73 3.99 23.42 3.32
N PRO A 74 4.31 24.11 4.43
CA PRO A 74 5.23 23.59 5.45
C PRO A 74 4.81 22.24 6.06
N TYR A 75 3.50 21.98 6.20
CA TYR A 75 3.04 20.70 6.73
C TYR A 75 3.37 19.54 5.79
N PHE A 76 3.30 19.77 4.45
CA PHE A 76 3.61 18.74 3.47
C PHE A 76 5.12 18.42 3.49
N GLY A 77 5.98 19.43 3.65
CA GLY A 77 7.41 19.22 3.87
C GLY A 77 7.70 18.37 5.13
N ARG A 78 6.98 18.63 6.25
CA ARG A 78 7.09 17.80 7.45
C ARG A 78 6.60 16.37 7.21
N LEU A 79 5.51 16.20 6.48
CA LEU A 79 4.99 14.88 6.08
C LEU A 79 6.03 14.11 5.24
N GLN A 80 6.66 14.76 4.26
CA GLN A 80 7.71 14.12 3.45
C GLN A 80 8.91 13.69 4.31
N ALA A 81 9.39 14.55 5.20
CA ALA A 81 10.49 14.22 6.12
C ALA A 81 10.11 13.04 7.06
N PHE A 82 8.88 13.00 7.54
CA PHE A 82 8.36 11.86 8.30
C PHE A 82 8.39 10.57 7.45
N LEU A 83 7.86 10.62 6.22
CA LEU A 83 7.83 9.47 5.31
C LEU A 83 9.25 8.97 4.98
N ASP A 84 10.21 9.87 4.72
CA ASP A 84 11.59 9.51 4.46
C ASP A 84 12.18 8.69 5.61
N LYS A 85 11.94 9.12 6.85
CA LYS A 85 12.36 8.40 8.05
C LYS A 85 11.68 7.03 8.16
N GLN A 86 10.36 6.97 7.92
CA GLN A 86 9.60 5.71 8.04
C GLN A 86 10.04 4.69 6.99
N TYR A 87 10.11 5.06 5.71
CA TYR A 87 10.55 4.17 4.65
C TYR A 87 12.02 3.76 4.76
N ALA A 88 12.87 4.56 5.43
CA ALA A 88 14.27 4.21 5.65
C ALA A 88 14.49 3.15 6.75
N SER A 89 13.55 3.03 7.70
CA SER A 89 13.73 2.23 8.92
C SER A 89 12.69 1.15 9.15
N LYS A 90 11.59 1.16 8.38
CA LYS A 90 10.44 0.28 8.59
C LYS A 90 9.87 -0.23 7.26
N VAL A 91 9.05 -1.26 7.36
CA VAL A 91 8.23 -1.72 6.23
C VAL A 91 6.94 -0.91 6.18
N ILE A 92 6.80 -0.09 5.16
CA ILE A 92 5.67 0.80 4.96
C ILE A 92 4.90 0.37 3.70
N TYR A 93 3.59 0.47 3.77
CA TYR A 93 2.68 0.25 2.64
C TYR A 93 1.89 1.51 2.28
N PRO A 94 1.56 1.68 1.00
CA PRO A 94 2.07 0.96 -0.16
C PRO A 94 3.58 1.22 -0.37
N PRO A 95 4.26 0.54 -1.33
CA PRO A 95 5.59 0.91 -1.78
C PRO A 95 5.65 2.39 -2.18
N ARG A 96 6.80 3.05 -1.97
CA ARG A 96 6.92 4.50 -2.12
C ARG A 96 6.52 5.02 -3.51
N ASP A 97 6.84 4.27 -4.56
CA ASP A 97 6.49 4.57 -5.95
C ASP A 97 4.98 4.45 -6.24
N LYS A 98 4.21 3.84 -5.32
CA LYS A 98 2.76 3.67 -5.40
C LYS A 98 1.97 4.57 -4.45
N LEU A 99 2.67 5.46 -3.74
CA LEU A 99 2.05 6.30 -2.70
C LEU A 99 0.93 7.21 -3.25
N PHE A 100 1.12 7.74 -4.46
CA PHE A 100 0.18 8.63 -5.14
C PHE A 100 -0.58 7.95 -6.29
N ASN A 101 -0.61 6.60 -6.31
CA ASN A 101 -1.19 5.83 -7.41
C ASN A 101 -2.68 6.12 -7.66
N ALA A 102 -3.45 6.54 -6.63
CA ALA A 102 -4.85 6.92 -6.80
C ALA A 102 -5.01 8.10 -7.79
N PHE A 103 -4.10 9.06 -7.73
CA PHE A 103 -4.08 10.22 -8.62
C PHE A 103 -3.59 9.85 -10.03
N ASP A 104 -2.52 9.05 -10.09
CA ASP A 104 -1.92 8.63 -11.36
C ASP A 104 -2.83 7.67 -12.16
N SER A 105 -3.71 6.92 -11.46
CA SER A 105 -4.65 5.97 -12.08
C SER A 105 -6.00 6.57 -12.47
N CYS A 106 -6.38 7.71 -11.87
CA CYS A 106 -7.65 8.40 -12.15
C CYS A 106 -7.38 9.88 -12.39
N PRO A 107 -7.18 10.31 -13.66
CA PRO A 107 -6.94 11.72 -14.00
C PRO A 107 -8.00 12.65 -13.43
N LEU A 108 -7.60 13.84 -12.97
CA LEU A 108 -8.50 14.81 -12.36
C LEU A 108 -9.72 15.11 -13.24
N SER A 109 -9.51 15.25 -14.55
CA SER A 109 -10.57 15.52 -15.52
C SER A 109 -11.60 14.39 -15.64
N ASN A 110 -11.21 13.16 -15.32
CA ASN A 110 -12.02 11.96 -15.50
C ASN A 110 -12.80 11.57 -14.24
N VAL A 111 -12.52 12.18 -13.08
CA VAL A 111 -13.20 11.83 -11.83
C VAL A 111 -14.71 12.04 -11.94
N LYS A 112 -15.47 11.00 -11.64
CA LYS A 112 -16.93 10.96 -11.56
C LYS A 112 -17.43 10.53 -10.18
N VAL A 113 -16.71 9.58 -9.57
CA VAL A 113 -17.04 9.02 -8.26
C VAL A 113 -15.80 9.07 -7.38
N VAL A 114 -15.96 9.44 -6.13
CA VAL A 114 -14.92 9.44 -5.12
C VAL A 114 -15.30 8.45 -4.02
N ILE A 115 -14.46 7.45 -3.79
CA ILE A 115 -14.64 6.51 -2.69
C ILE A 115 -13.53 6.77 -1.67
N LEU A 116 -13.92 7.21 -0.46
CA LEU A 116 -12.96 7.49 0.60
C LEU A 116 -12.79 6.27 1.51
N GLY A 117 -11.55 5.76 1.56
CA GLY A 117 -11.10 4.78 2.54
C GLY A 117 -10.41 5.45 3.72
N GLN A 118 -10.09 4.67 4.76
CA GLN A 118 -9.41 5.17 5.96
C GLN A 118 -7.89 5.22 5.75
N ASP A 119 -7.23 4.07 5.74
CA ASP A 119 -5.80 3.89 5.52
C ASP A 119 -5.55 2.65 4.64
N PRO A 120 -4.35 2.45 4.10
CA PRO A 120 -4.06 1.30 3.26
C PRO A 120 -4.15 -0.03 4.03
N TYR A 121 -4.38 -1.12 3.32
CA TYR A 121 -4.16 -2.44 3.88
C TYR A 121 -2.71 -2.59 4.35
N HIS A 122 -2.52 -3.17 5.53
CA HIS A 122 -1.22 -3.20 6.21
C HIS A 122 -0.53 -4.58 6.21
N GLN A 123 -1.02 -5.53 5.39
CA GLN A 123 -0.38 -6.82 5.21
C GLN A 123 0.45 -6.89 3.92
N PRO A 124 1.46 -7.77 3.86
CA PRO A 124 2.33 -7.89 2.69
C PRO A 124 1.55 -8.12 1.39
N GLY A 125 1.97 -7.45 0.33
CA GLY A 125 1.44 -7.65 -1.02
C GLY A 125 0.04 -7.09 -1.28
N GLN A 126 -0.62 -6.49 -0.29
CA GLN A 126 -2.00 -5.99 -0.46
C GLN A 126 -2.06 -4.60 -1.09
N ALA A 127 -1.55 -3.58 -0.38
CA ALA A 127 -1.72 -2.19 -0.78
C ALA A 127 -0.83 -1.79 -1.96
N HIS A 128 -1.43 -1.08 -2.91
CA HIS A 128 -0.75 -0.52 -4.08
C HIS A 128 -1.18 0.93 -4.39
N GLY A 129 -1.67 1.65 -3.38
CA GLY A 129 -2.00 3.07 -3.46
C GLY A 129 -3.43 3.38 -3.90
N LEU A 130 -4.29 2.38 -4.04
CA LEU A 130 -5.73 2.53 -4.29
C LEU A 130 -6.52 2.04 -3.08
N ALA A 131 -7.44 2.86 -2.57
CA ALA A 131 -8.33 2.47 -1.49
C ALA A 131 -9.14 1.21 -1.83
N PHE A 132 -9.29 0.28 -0.88
CA PHE A 132 -10.01 -1.00 -1.00
C PHE A 132 -9.42 -2.00 -2.01
N SER A 133 -8.50 -1.60 -2.87
CA SER A 133 -7.90 -2.44 -3.89
C SER A 133 -6.71 -3.22 -3.37
N VAL A 134 -6.50 -4.42 -3.90
CA VAL A 134 -5.29 -5.22 -3.68
C VAL A 134 -4.60 -5.55 -5.00
N MET A 135 -3.33 -5.91 -4.93
CA MET A 135 -2.56 -6.32 -6.11
C MET A 135 -3.19 -7.53 -6.80
N LYS A 136 -2.96 -7.66 -8.10
CA LYS A 136 -3.41 -8.83 -8.88
C LYS A 136 -2.88 -10.12 -8.24
N GLY A 137 -3.74 -11.13 -8.15
CA GLY A 137 -3.41 -12.42 -7.54
C GLY A 137 -3.52 -12.47 -6.02
N VAL A 138 -3.78 -11.34 -5.36
CA VAL A 138 -4.02 -11.30 -3.91
C VAL A 138 -5.50 -11.51 -3.61
N MET A 139 -5.76 -12.31 -2.57
CA MET A 139 -7.12 -12.59 -2.11
C MET A 139 -7.81 -11.32 -1.64
N GLN A 140 -9.09 -11.16 -1.99
CA GLN A 140 -9.90 -10.02 -1.58
C GLN A 140 -10.02 -9.96 -0.05
N PRO A 141 -9.65 -8.83 0.59
CA PRO A 141 -9.92 -8.60 2.00
C PRO A 141 -11.42 -8.54 2.32
N PRO A 142 -11.82 -8.71 3.58
CA PRO A 142 -13.24 -8.74 3.96
C PRO A 142 -14.05 -7.52 3.52
N SER A 143 -13.49 -6.31 3.65
CA SER A 143 -14.15 -5.08 3.21
C SER A 143 -14.45 -5.09 1.71
N LEU A 144 -13.47 -5.44 0.88
CA LEU A 144 -13.66 -5.52 -0.56
C LEU A 144 -14.66 -6.62 -0.95
N ARG A 145 -14.62 -7.78 -0.28
CA ARG A 145 -15.63 -8.85 -0.53
C ARG A 145 -17.05 -8.36 -0.26
N ASN A 146 -17.25 -7.57 0.79
CA ASN A 146 -18.56 -7.01 1.10
C ASN A 146 -19.01 -6.03 0.01
N MET A 147 -18.10 -5.17 -0.49
CA MET A 147 -18.40 -4.25 -1.60
C MET A 147 -18.80 -5.01 -2.87
N VAL A 148 -18.02 -6.02 -3.25
CA VAL A 148 -18.32 -6.84 -4.44
C VAL A 148 -19.63 -7.60 -4.28
N LYS A 149 -19.88 -8.20 -3.11
CA LYS A 149 -21.13 -8.90 -2.80
C LYS A 149 -22.35 -7.97 -2.95
N GLU A 150 -22.25 -6.76 -2.41
CA GLU A 150 -23.32 -5.77 -2.52
C GLU A 150 -23.55 -5.34 -3.96
N ALA A 151 -22.49 -5.03 -4.70
CA ALA A 151 -22.59 -4.65 -6.10
C ALA A 151 -23.17 -5.76 -6.99
N VAL A 152 -22.87 -7.02 -6.70
CA VAL A 152 -23.51 -8.17 -7.36
C VAL A 152 -25.00 -8.23 -7.04
N SER A 153 -25.36 -8.06 -5.76
CA SER A 153 -26.75 -8.17 -5.29
C SER A 153 -27.63 -7.03 -5.79
N CYS A 154 -27.16 -5.78 -5.71
CA CYS A 154 -27.97 -4.60 -6.03
C CYS A 154 -27.90 -4.17 -7.50
N CYS A 155 -26.80 -4.42 -8.18
CA CYS A 155 -26.55 -3.92 -9.53
C CYS A 155 -26.41 -5.04 -10.59
N GLY A 156 -26.46 -6.31 -10.18
CA GLY A 156 -26.38 -7.45 -11.09
C GLY A 156 -25.03 -7.59 -11.82
N ILE A 157 -23.94 -7.01 -11.26
CA ILE A 157 -22.62 -7.15 -11.87
C ILE A 157 -22.13 -8.61 -11.80
N THR A 158 -21.31 -9.00 -12.76
CA THR A 158 -20.68 -10.33 -12.72
C THR A 158 -19.72 -10.43 -11.56
N PRO A 159 -19.82 -11.46 -10.70
CA PRO A 159 -18.87 -11.68 -9.61
C PRO A 159 -17.44 -11.78 -10.12
N THR A 160 -16.52 -11.06 -9.49
CA THR A 160 -15.10 -11.14 -9.80
C THR A 160 -14.31 -11.75 -8.65
N LYS A 161 -13.34 -12.61 -8.97
CA LYS A 161 -12.36 -13.11 -8.00
C LYS A 161 -11.19 -12.15 -7.81
N SER A 162 -10.98 -11.23 -8.76
CA SER A 162 -9.93 -10.22 -8.67
C SER A 162 -10.25 -9.21 -7.59
N GLY A 163 -9.27 -8.89 -6.76
CA GLY A 163 -9.34 -7.77 -5.80
C GLY A 163 -8.69 -6.49 -6.32
N ASN A 164 -8.20 -6.51 -7.56
CA ASN A 164 -7.61 -5.33 -8.19
C ASN A 164 -8.70 -4.47 -8.84
N LEU A 165 -8.73 -3.19 -8.49
CA LEU A 165 -9.74 -2.21 -8.91
C LEU A 165 -9.21 -1.17 -9.91
N ASP A 166 -8.08 -1.42 -10.58
CA ASP A 166 -7.53 -0.51 -11.60
C ASP A 166 -8.57 -0.15 -12.68
N SER A 167 -9.42 -1.12 -13.06
CA SER A 167 -10.51 -0.91 -14.02
C SER A 167 -11.59 0.06 -13.53
N TRP A 168 -11.74 0.27 -12.23
CA TRP A 168 -12.64 1.28 -11.69
C TRP A 168 -12.04 2.67 -11.86
N CYS A 169 -10.73 2.81 -11.61
CA CYS A 169 -10.04 4.08 -11.80
C CYS A 169 -10.11 4.56 -13.26
N SER A 170 -9.94 3.65 -14.24
CA SER A 170 -10.05 3.98 -15.66
C SER A 170 -11.46 4.42 -16.08
N GLN A 171 -12.50 4.11 -15.30
CA GLN A 171 -13.88 4.57 -15.50
C GLN A 171 -14.21 5.88 -14.77
N GLY A 172 -13.25 6.44 -14.03
CA GLY A 172 -13.41 7.70 -13.31
C GLY A 172 -13.75 7.54 -11.82
N VAL A 173 -13.45 6.39 -11.21
CA VAL A 173 -13.58 6.19 -9.76
C VAL A 173 -12.26 6.52 -9.08
N LEU A 174 -12.21 7.60 -8.32
CA LEU A 174 -11.07 7.95 -7.47
C LEU A 174 -11.13 7.13 -6.19
N LEU A 175 -10.22 6.18 -6.03
CA LEU A 175 -10.11 5.32 -4.86
C LEU A 175 -9.06 5.89 -3.90
N LEU A 176 -9.50 6.81 -3.02
CA LEU A 176 -8.61 7.61 -2.17
C LEU A 176 -8.75 7.22 -0.69
N ASN A 177 -7.64 6.96 -0.01
CA ASN A 177 -7.63 6.87 1.44
C ASN A 177 -7.43 8.26 2.08
N THR A 178 -7.95 8.49 3.28
CA THR A 178 -7.69 9.72 4.04
C THR A 178 -6.25 9.78 4.54
N VAL A 179 -5.62 8.62 4.78
CA VAL A 179 -4.20 8.45 5.11
C VAL A 179 -3.57 7.55 4.06
N LEU A 180 -2.54 8.02 3.33
CA LEU A 180 -2.03 7.29 2.16
C LEU A 180 -0.93 6.27 2.47
N SER A 181 -0.48 6.17 3.71
CA SER A 181 0.58 5.23 4.10
C SER A 181 0.34 4.62 5.47
N VAL A 182 0.90 3.43 5.69
CA VAL A 182 0.74 2.68 6.95
C VAL A 182 1.97 1.82 7.23
N GLU A 183 2.36 1.64 8.49
CA GLU A 183 3.39 0.69 8.91
C GLU A 183 2.82 -0.74 8.88
N ARG A 184 3.63 -1.71 8.44
CA ARG A 184 3.26 -3.12 8.41
C ARG A 184 2.63 -3.57 9.73
N SER A 185 1.48 -4.22 9.64
CA SER A 185 0.70 -4.78 10.74
C SER A 185 0.22 -3.78 11.80
N LYS A 186 0.27 -2.45 11.51
CA LYS A 186 -0.14 -1.40 12.44
C LYS A 186 -1.13 -0.44 11.79
N ALA A 187 -2.40 -0.81 11.74
CA ALA A 187 -3.46 0.07 11.25
C ALA A 187 -3.40 1.46 11.93
N ASN A 188 -3.71 2.51 11.18
CA ASN A 188 -3.71 3.91 11.63
C ASN A 188 -2.34 4.46 12.12
N SER A 189 -1.23 3.75 11.91
CA SER A 189 0.10 4.16 12.39
C SER A 189 0.59 5.50 11.85
N HIS A 190 0.10 5.95 10.70
CA HIS A 190 0.46 7.23 10.09
C HIS A 190 -0.66 8.29 10.16
N LYS A 191 -1.67 8.05 11.01
CA LYS A 191 -2.72 9.03 11.29
C LYS A 191 -2.13 10.28 11.96
N ASN A 192 -2.70 11.47 11.68
CA ASN A 192 -2.29 12.76 12.22
C ASN A 192 -0.85 13.19 11.85
N GLN A 193 -0.26 12.62 10.80
CA GLN A 193 1.06 13.01 10.30
C GLN A 193 0.98 14.06 9.17
N GLY A 194 -0.22 14.47 8.79
CA GLY A 194 -0.45 15.49 7.76
C GLY A 194 -1.19 14.98 6.52
N TRP A 195 -1.42 13.67 6.39
CA TRP A 195 -2.16 13.11 5.28
C TRP A 195 -3.59 13.63 5.20
N GLU A 196 -4.27 13.74 6.33
CA GLU A 196 -5.65 14.23 6.40
C GLU A 196 -5.78 15.65 5.84
N LYS A 197 -4.81 16.53 6.12
CA LYS A 197 -4.76 17.89 5.57
C LYS A 197 -4.60 17.88 4.05
N PHE A 198 -3.80 16.96 3.55
CA PHE A 198 -3.57 16.80 2.12
C PHE A 198 -4.82 16.24 1.42
N THR A 199 -5.44 15.19 1.95
CA THR A 199 -6.64 14.59 1.36
C THR A 199 -7.87 15.50 1.48
N ASP A 200 -7.96 16.31 2.55
CA ASP A 200 -8.95 17.39 2.63
C ASP A 200 -8.76 18.44 1.53
N ALA A 201 -7.51 18.76 1.18
CA ALA A 201 -7.24 19.67 0.06
C ALA A 201 -7.66 19.06 -1.27
N VAL A 202 -7.45 17.76 -1.46
CA VAL A 202 -7.94 17.02 -2.66
C VAL A 202 -9.45 17.12 -2.78
N VAL A 203 -10.19 16.89 -1.68
CA VAL A 203 -11.67 17.01 -1.69
C VAL A 203 -12.09 18.45 -1.99
N ARG A 204 -11.42 19.45 -1.41
CA ARG A 204 -11.69 20.87 -1.71
C ARG A 204 -11.45 21.19 -3.18
N GLU A 205 -10.38 20.62 -3.78
CA GLU A 205 -10.07 20.84 -5.19
C GLU A 205 -11.14 20.25 -6.10
N LEU A 206 -11.62 19.05 -5.79
CA LEU A 206 -12.72 18.40 -6.50
C LEU A 206 -14.02 19.23 -6.46
N ASN A 207 -14.25 19.94 -5.36
CA ASN A 207 -15.47 20.76 -5.16
C ASN A 207 -15.39 22.14 -5.83
N LYS A 208 -14.27 22.55 -6.40
CA LYS A 208 -14.15 23.85 -7.10
C LYS A 208 -14.78 23.89 -8.48
N GLY A 209 -14.99 22.72 -9.09
CA GLY A 209 -15.55 22.65 -10.45
C GLY A 209 -17.06 22.51 -10.46
N ASP A 210 -17.69 22.85 -11.60
CA ASP A 210 -19.13 22.69 -11.82
C ASP A 210 -19.56 21.24 -12.12
N ARG A 211 -18.62 20.30 -12.03
CA ARG A 211 -18.87 18.88 -12.31
C ARG A 211 -19.68 18.24 -11.18
N ARG A 212 -20.70 17.47 -11.55
CA ARG A 212 -21.43 16.64 -10.58
C ARG A 212 -20.58 15.42 -10.23
N LEU A 213 -20.15 15.33 -8.98
CA LEU A 213 -19.39 14.21 -8.45
C LEU A 213 -20.22 13.45 -7.41
N VAL A 214 -20.03 12.14 -7.35
CA VAL A 214 -20.64 11.29 -6.32
C VAL A 214 -19.56 10.94 -5.29
N PHE A 215 -19.85 11.20 -4.02
CA PHE A 215 -18.96 10.83 -2.91
C PHE A 215 -19.57 9.66 -2.15
N LEU A 216 -18.81 8.56 -2.02
CA LEU A 216 -19.18 7.41 -1.19
C LEU A 216 -18.33 7.45 0.09
N LEU A 217 -18.97 7.80 1.21
CA LEU A 217 -18.34 7.98 2.52
C LEU A 217 -18.71 6.81 3.43
N TRP A 218 -17.94 5.75 3.37
CA TRP A 218 -18.22 4.53 4.13
C TRP A 218 -17.56 4.55 5.51
N GLY A 219 -18.40 4.46 6.53
CA GLY A 219 -17.98 4.46 7.92
C GLY A 219 -17.67 5.85 8.47
N LYS A 220 -17.70 5.96 9.79
CA LYS A 220 -17.48 7.22 10.52
C LYS A 220 -16.16 7.96 10.18
N PRO A 221 -15.02 7.27 9.91
CA PRO A 221 -13.79 7.97 9.58
C PRO A 221 -13.80 8.73 8.25
N SER A 222 -14.74 8.42 7.34
CA SER A 222 -14.85 9.06 6.02
C SER A 222 -15.90 10.17 5.98
N GLN A 223 -16.66 10.34 7.06
CA GLN A 223 -17.70 11.36 7.24
C GLN A 223 -17.16 12.58 7.98
#